data_be2be5fd84f968e931ecc0663accf5c5
#
_entry.id   be2be5fd84f968e931ecc0663accf5c5
#
_cell.length_a   1.000
_cell.length_b   1.000
_cell.length_c   1.000
_cell.angle_alpha   90.00
_cell.angle_beta   90.00
_cell.angle_gamma   90.00
#
_symmetry.space_group_name_H-M   'P 1'
#
loop_
_entity.id
_entity.type
_entity.pdbx_description
1 polymer ?
#
loop_
_entity_poly.entity_id
_entity_poly.type
_entity_poly.pdbx_seq_one_letter_code
_entity_poly.pdbx_strand_id
1 'polypeptide(L)'
;MSNVLMIRPGEWESTAAVLEMNMPGIPPQYAARMKQSIAEHRNEASKHCIKPEDVKKPKEDFFGADKSCRYDHFTMGGGKIDVAMVCHHEETTEKMNVSGSYTPTSYSIDTAMTGSGGEQNGMSMKMHVDAQRVGECTGKDD
;
A
#
# COMPACT_ATOMS: atom_id res chain seq x y z
N MET A 1 5.69 1.02 23.20
CA MET A 1 5.34 1.75 21.97
C MET A 1 4.00 1.33 21.44
N SER A 2 3.22 2.30 21.08
CA SER A 2 1.88 2.04 20.52
C SER A 2 1.98 1.55 19.08
N ASN A 3 1.21 0.51 18.74
CA ASN A 3 1.04 0.07 17.36
C ASN A 3 -0.14 0.77 16.68
N VAL A 4 -0.63 1.84 17.28
CA VAL A 4 -1.72 2.62 16.74
C VAL A 4 -1.19 3.60 15.71
N LEU A 5 -1.80 3.60 14.53
CA LEU A 5 -1.48 4.57 13.49
C LEU A 5 -2.01 5.94 13.92
N MET A 6 -1.11 6.94 13.98
CA MET A 6 -1.43 8.26 14.51
C MET A 6 -2.01 9.20 13.45
N ILE A 7 -2.99 8.69 12.69
CA ILE A 7 -3.77 9.49 11.74
C ILE A 7 -5.22 9.53 12.20
N ARG A 8 -5.92 10.57 11.79
CA ARG A 8 -7.31 10.76 12.18
C ARG A 8 -8.24 9.98 11.28
N PRO A 9 -9.23 9.27 11.84
CA PRO A 9 -10.28 8.67 11.03
C PRO A 9 -11.06 9.73 10.26
N GLY A 10 -11.67 9.36 9.17
CA GLY A 10 -12.46 10.25 8.34
C GLY A 10 -12.37 9.89 6.88
N GLU A 11 -12.83 10.80 6.04
CA GLU A 11 -12.71 10.64 4.60
C GLU A 11 -11.33 11.14 4.15
N TRP A 12 -10.66 10.29 3.41
CA TRP A 12 -9.31 10.55 2.90
C TRP A 12 -9.30 10.51 1.40
N GLU A 13 -8.49 11.36 0.82
CA GLU A 13 -8.26 11.39 -0.61
C GLU A 13 -6.81 11.02 -0.87
N SER A 14 -6.58 10.05 -1.74
CA SER A 14 -5.23 9.59 -2.06
C SER A 14 -4.99 9.57 -3.55
N THR A 15 -3.74 9.81 -3.93
CA THR A 15 -3.25 9.63 -5.30
C THR A 15 -2.08 8.67 -5.26
N ALA A 16 -2.01 7.81 -6.28
CA ALA A 16 -0.96 6.82 -6.38
C ALA A 16 -0.26 6.95 -7.73
N ALA A 17 1.05 6.81 -7.72
CA ALA A 17 1.86 6.79 -8.94
C ALA A 17 2.71 5.52 -8.93
N VAL A 18 2.64 4.75 -10.01
CA VAL A 18 3.52 3.60 -10.20
C VAL A 18 4.80 4.12 -10.81
N LEU A 19 5.90 4.00 -10.08
CA LEU A 19 7.21 4.50 -10.48
C LEU A 19 7.98 3.49 -11.31
N GLU A 20 7.78 2.20 -11.03
CA GLU A 20 8.48 1.13 -11.70
C GLU A 20 7.64 -0.13 -11.63
N MET A 21 7.58 -0.86 -12.73
CA MET A 21 6.88 -2.14 -12.77
C MET A 21 7.61 -3.08 -13.71
N ASN A 22 7.93 -4.28 -13.22
CA ASN A 22 8.58 -5.32 -13.99
C ASN A 22 7.86 -6.63 -13.73
N MET A 23 7.32 -7.22 -14.79
CA MET A 23 6.53 -8.46 -14.71
C MET A 23 6.98 -9.43 -15.79
N PRO A 24 8.12 -10.11 -15.59
CA PRO A 24 8.70 -10.95 -16.65
C PRO A 24 7.86 -12.17 -17.04
N GLY A 25 6.95 -12.61 -16.17
CA GLY A 25 6.05 -13.72 -16.48
C GLY A 25 4.84 -13.37 -17.34
N ILE A 26 4.68 -12.09 -17.71
CA ILE A 26 3.54 -11.61 -18.49
C ILE A 26 4.00 -11.30 -19.91
N PRO A 27 3.25 -11.73 -20.95
CA PRO A 27 3.61 -11.40 -22.33
C PRO A 27 3.73 -9.89 -22.54
N PRO A 28 4.67 -9.42 -23.38
CA PRO A 28 4.94 -7.98 -23.53
C PRO A 28 3.73 -7.15 -23.90
N GLN A 29 2.82 -7.66 -24.71
CA GLN A 29 1.63 -6.90 -25.11
C GLN A 29 0.69 -6.65 -23.92
N TYR A 30 0.57 -7.61 -23.00
CA TYR A 30 -0.26 -7.41 -21.82
C TYR A 30 0.42 -6.48 -20.83
N ALA A 31 1.73 -6.59 -20.66
CA ALA A 31 2.49 -5.70 -19.80
C ALA A 31 2.37 -4.25 -20.28
N ALA A 32 2.44 -4.03 -21.60
CA ALA A 32 2.30 -2.69 -22.18
C ALA A 32 0.90 -2.12 -21.91
N ARG A 33 -0.15 -2.94 -22.04
CA ARG A 33 -1.52 -2.51 -21.75
C ARG A 33 -1.71 -2.16 -20.29
N MET A 34 -1.13 -2.94 -19.39
CA MET A 34 -1.20 -2.67 -17.96
C MET A 34 -0.52 -1.36 -17.62
N LYS A 35 0.66 -1.12 -18.17
CA LYS A 35 1.39 0.12 -17.95
C LYS A 35 0.62 1.32 -18.48
N GLN A 36 -0.01 1.18 -19.66
CA GLN A 36 -0.81 2.25 -20.23
C GLN A 36 -2.03 2.54 -19.37
N SER A 37 -2.74 1.52 -18.92
CA SER A 37 -3.90 1.68 -18.06
C SER A 37 -3.54 2.39 -16.75
N ILE A 38 -2.41 1.99 -16.14
CA ILE A 38 -1.93 2.62 -14.92
C ILE A 38 -1.57 4.09 -15.17
N ALA A 39 -0.93 4.38 -16.31
CA ALA A 39 -0.55 5.75 -16.66
C ALA A 39 -1.78 6.64 -16.90
N GLU A 40 -2.83 6.08 -17.50
CA GLU A 40 -4.08 6.83 -17.72
C GLU A 40 -4.79 7.18 -16.42
N HIS A 41 -4.66 6.32 -15.41
CA HIS A 41 -5.29 6.54 -14.10
C HIS A 41 -4.34 7.14 -13.08
N ARG A 42 -3.13 7.47 -13.49
CA ARG A 42 -2.16 8.10 -12.62
C ARG A 42 -2.64 9.49 -12.24
N ASN A 43 -2.48 9.83 -10.97
CA ASN A 43 -2.92 11.12 -10.41
C ASN A 43 -4.43 11.27 -10.25
N GLU A 44 -5.21 10.22 -10.53
CA GLU A 44 -6.62 10.24 -10.17
C GLU A 44 -6.73 10.09 -8.66
N ALA A 45 -7.46 11.00 -8.05
CA ALA A 45 -7.69 10.93 -6.61
C ALA A 45 -8.76 9.88 -6.31
N SER A 46 -8.48 9.03 -5.33
CA SER A 46 -9.45 8.08 -4.79
C SER A 46 -9.86 8.52 -3.40
N LYS A 47 -11.15 8.44 -3.12
CA LYS A 47 -11.65 8.73 -1.78
C LYS A 47 -12.02 7.44 -1.08
N HIS A 48 -11.69 7.37 0.20
CA HIS A 48 -12.03 6.23 1.02
C HIS A 48 -12.22 6.66 2.46
N CYS A 49 -12.97 5.89 3.21
CA CYS A 49 -13.22 6.14 4.62
C CYS A 49 -12.25 5.32 5.45
N ILE A 50 -11.48 6.01 6.29
CA ILE A 50 -10.67 5.34 7.31
C ILE A 50 -11.45 5.38 8.59
N LYS A 51 -11.81 4.20 9.09
CA LYS A 51 -12.63 4.05 10.27
C LYS A 51 -11.75 4.03 11.51
N PRO A 52 -12.32 4.34 12.70
CA PRO A 52 -11.53 4.30 13.93
C PRO A 52 -10.86 2.95 14.18
N GLU A 53 -11.49 1.85 13.84
CA GLU A 53 -10.91 0.52 14.01
C GLU A 53 -9.69 0.28 13.11
N ASP A 54 -9.64 0.92 11.95
CA ASP A 54 -8.52 0.75 11.01
C ASP A 54 -7.21 1.30 11.56
N VAL A 55 -7.30 2.37 12.37
CA VAL A 55 -6.10 2.98 12.93
C VAL A 55 -5.66 2.33 14.23
N LYS A 56 -6.52 1.52 14.85
CA LYS A 56 -6.18 0.79 16.06
C LYS A 56 -5.38 -0.47 15.78
N LYS A 57 -5.60 -1.09 14.62
CA LYS A 57 -4.93 -2.33 14.23
C LYS A 57 -4.33 -2.20 12.84
N PRO A 58 -3.35 -1.32 12.64
CA PRO A 58 -2.84 -1.05 11.30
C PRO A 58 -2.20 -2.26 10.63
N LYS A 59 -1.64 -3.22 11.41
CA LYS A 59 -1.06 -4.42 10.83
C LYS A 59 -2.11 -5.27 10.11
N GLU A 60 -3.32 -5.35 10.64
CA GLU A 60 -4.37 -6.20 10.10
C GLU A 60 -5.29 -5.43 9.16
N ASP A 61 -5.71 -4.23 9.57
CA ASP A 61 -6.77 -3.50 8.88
C ASP A 61 -6.27 -2.46 7.90
N PHE A 62 -5.09 -1.89 8.14
CA PHE A 62 -4.52 -0.87 7.26
C PHE A 62 -3.65 -1.48 6.17
N PHE A 63 -2.79 -2.44 6.51
CA PHE A 63 -1.87 -3.06 5.56
C PHE A 63 -2.40 -4.38 4.98
N GLY A 64 -3.49 -4.91 5.52
CA GLY A 64 -4.14 -6.09 4.99
C GLY A 64 -3.37 -7.39 5.18
N ALA A 65 -2.53 -7.48 6.19
CA ALA A 65 -1.79 -8.70 6.48
C ALA A 65 -2.73 -9.80 6.95
N ASP A 66 -2.58 -11.00 6.41
CA ASP A 66 -3.35 -12.17 6.80
C ASP A 66 -2.42 -13.26 7.35
N LYS A 67 -2.95 -14.49 7.50
CA LYS A 67 -2.18 -15.61 8.07
C LYS A 67 -0.99 -16.04 7.23
N SER A 68 -1.01 -15.71 5.94
CA SER A 68 0.10 -16.07 5.05
C SER A 68 1.24 -15.07 5.14
N CYS A 69 1.04 -13.97 5.85
CA CYS A 69 2.01 -12.87 5.93
C CYS A 69 2.61 -12.76 7.32
N ARG A 70 3.84 -12.30 7.36
CA ARG A 70 4.50 -11.95 8.62
C ARG A 70 5.24 -10.63 8.42
N TYR A 71 5.42 -9.89 9.50
CA TYR A 71 6.24 -8.67 9.49
C TYR A 71 7.66 -9.00 9.90
N ASP A 72 8.63 -8.62 9.07
CA ASP A 72 10.03 -8.67 9.46
C ASP A 72 10.35 -7.50 10.39
N HIS A 73 9.75 -6.34 10.11
CA HIS A 73 9.74 -5.25 11.06
C HIS A 73 8.51 -4.39 10.83
N PHE A 74 8.08 -3.71 11.86
CA PHE A 74 6.93 -2.83 11.81
C PHE A 74 7.18 -1.66 12.75
N THR A 75 7.49 -0.51 12.17
CA THR A 75 7.76 0.71 12.94
C THR A 75 6.81 1.80 12.46
N MET A 76 5.99 2.31 13.36
CA MET A 76 5.14 3.46 13.13
C MET A 76 5.17 4.33 14.38
N GLY A 77 5.64 5.54 14.24
CA GLY A 77 5.73 6.45 15.37
C GLY A 77 6.56 7.66 15.01
N GLY A 78 6.35 8.76 15.74
CA GLY A 78 7.09 9.99 15.50
C GLY A 78 6.92 10.54 14.09
N GLY A 79 5.83 10.21 13.41
CA GLY A 79 5.59 10.65 12.05
C GLY A 79 6.30 9.81 10.98
N LYS A 80 6.87 8.67 11.35
CA LYS A 80 7.60 7.82 10.41
C LYS A 80 6.94 6.46 10.26
N ILE A 81 7.02 5.93 9.05
CA ILE A 81 6.53 4.59 8.73
C ILE A 81 7.69 3.80 8.13
N ASP A 82 7.93 2.60 8.66
CA ASP A 82 8.95 1.69 8.14
C ASP A 82 8.47 0.27 8.39
N VAL A 83 8.00 -0.39 7.35
CA VAL A 83 7.35 -1.70 7.45
C VAL A 83 7.94 -2.64 6.41
N ALA A 84 8.25 -3.85 6.81
CA ALA A 84 8.62 -4.92 5.88
C ALA A 84 7.76 -6.13 6.17
N MET A 85 7.14 -6.66 5.13
CA MET A 85 6.21 -7.77 5.23
C MET A 85 6.54 -8.82 4.19
N VAL A 86 6.40 -10.09 4.57
CA VAL A 86 6.59 -11.23 3.66
C VAL A 86 5.34 -12.08 3.70
N CYS A 87 4.80 -12.38 2.54
CA CYS A 87 3.63 -13.24 2.39
C CYS A 87 3.98 -14.48 1.58
N HIS A 88 3.54 -15.63 2.04
CA HIS A 88 3.76 -16.91 1.35
C HIS A 88 2.44 -17.49 0.93
N HIS A 89 2.28 -17.73 -0.38
CA HIS A 89 1.08 -18.33 -0.97
C HIS A 89 1.52 -19.48 -1.87
N GLU A 90 1.45 -20.72 -1.36
CA GLU A 90 1.87 -21.91 -2.10
C GLU A 90 3.32 -21.77 -2.56
N GLU A 91 3.55 -21.66 -3.88
CA GLU A 91 4.90 -21.57 -4.44
C GLU A 91 5.40 -20.12 -4.57
N THR A 92 4.55 -19.16 -4.22
CA THR A 92 4.86 -17.76 -4.41
C THR A 92 5.21 -17.09 -3.09
N THR A 93 6.28 -16.30 -3.10
CA THR A 93 6.66 -15.45 -1.97
C THR A 93 6.62 -14.02 -2.44
N GLU A 94 5.88 -13.19 -1.71
CA GLU A 94 5.80 -11.75 -1.97
C GLU A 94 6.45 -11.00 -0.83
N LYS A 95 7.31 -10.04 -1.16
CA LYS A 95 7.92 -9.16 -0.17
C LYS A 95 7.47 -7.74 -0.44
N MET A 96 7.11 -7.04 0.62
CA MET A 96 6.67 -5.66 0.53
C MET A 96 7.43 -4.81 1.55
N ASN A 97 7.96 -3.68 1.10
CA ASN A 97 8.59 -2.69 1.96
C ASN A 97 7.85 -1.38 1.80
N VAL A 98 7.44 -0.81 2.92
CA VAL A 98 6.72 0.46 2.94
C VAL A 98 7.51 1.43 3.82
N SER A 99 7.81 2.60 3.28
CA SER A 99 8.51 3.63 4.03
C SER A 99 7.88 4.98 3.73
N GLY A 100 7.95 5.89 4.68
CA GLY A 100 7.40 7.22 4.47
C GLY A 100 7.18 7.98 5.76
N SER A 101 6.27 8.93 5.69
CA SER A 101 5.97 9.81 6.80
C SER A 101 4.47 10.07 6.87
N TYR A 102 4.02 10.48 8.04
CA TYR A 102 2.63 10.83 8.24
C TYR A 102 2.47 11.93 9.26
N THR A 103 1.35 12.63 9.16
CA THR A 103 0.84 13.56 10.18
C THR A 103 -0.56 13.07 10.55
N PRO A 104 -1.23 13.66 11.52
CA PRO A 104 -2.62 13.25 11.81
C PRO A 104 -3.58 13.39 10.63
N THR A 105 -3.26 14.22 9.64
CA THR A 105 -4.17 14.51 8.52
C THR A 105 -3.58 14.24 7.15
N SER A 106 -2.39 13.64 7.07
CA SER A 106 -1.75 13.35 5.79
C SER A 106 -0.77 12.20 5.92
N TYR A 107 -0.47 11.54 4.81
CA TYR A 107 0.67 10.63 4.75
C TYR A 107 1.24 10.57 3.33
N SER A 108 2.51 10.21 3.27
CA SER A 108 3.22 10.04 2.00
C SER A 108 4.09 8.79 2.16
N ILE A 109 3.84 7.79 1.34
CA ILE A 109 4.54 6.51 1.46
C ILE A 109 5.06 6.02 0.12
N ASP A 110 6.20 5.33 0.19
CA ASP A 110 6.79 4.62 -0.91
C ASP A 110 6.69 3.13 -0.63
N THR A 111 6.17 2.37 -1.59
CA THR A 111 6.00 0.94 -1.48
C THR A 111 6.83 0.25 -2.55
N ALA A 112 7.58 -0.77 -2.16
CA ALA A 112 8.31 -1.63 -3.08
C ALA A 112 7.85 -3.06 -2.85
N MET A 113 7.45 -3.74 -3.92
CA MET A 113 6.99 -5.12 -3.88
C MET A 113 7.84 -5.96 -4.82
N THR A 114 8.19 -7.16 -4.37
CA THR A 114 8.87 -8.14 -5.21
C THR A 114 8.17 -9.49 -5.05
N GLY A 115 8.17 -10.29 -6.11
CA GLY A 115 7.63 -11.62 -6.10
C GLY A 115 8.66 -12.64 -6.52
N SER A 116 8.63 -13.82 -5.93
CA SER A 116 9.49 -14.93 -6.30
C SER A 116 8.69 -16.23 -6.27
N GLY A 117 9.04 -17.15 -7.14
CA GLY A 117 8.35 -18.42 -7.27
C GLY A 117 7.09 -18.32 -8.12
N GLY A 118 6.72 -19.44 -8.77
CA GLY A 118 5.51 -19.51 -9.58
C GLY A 118 5.48 -18.46 -10.69
N GLU A 119 4.29 -17.97 -10.98
CA GLU A 119 4.07 -16.98 -12.03
C GLU A 119 4.55 -15.58 -11.67
N GLN A 120 4.83 -15.34 -10.40
CA GLN A 120 5.28 -14.03 -9.92
C GLN A 120 6.80 -13.92 -9.82
N ASN A 121 7.51 -14.95 -10.27
CA ASN A 121 8.96 -14.98 -10.16
C ASN A 121 9.59 -13.84 -10.94
N GLY A 122 10.38 -13.02 -10.25
CA GLY A 122 11.04 -11.85 -10.85
C GLY A 122 10.17 -10.60 -10.94
N MET A 123 8.94 -10.64 -10.42
CA MET A 123 8.07 -9.48 -10.41
C MET A 123 8.62 -8.40 -9.45
N SER A 124 8.56 -7.16 -9.87
CA SER A 124 8.87 -6.04 -8.99
C SER A 124 7.99 -4.84 -9.34
N MET A 125 7.64 -4.07 -8.32
CA MET A 125 6.84 -2.86 -8.50
C MET A 125 7.21 -1.86 -7.42
N LYS A 126 7.28 -0.58 -7.82
CA LYS A 126 7.47 0.54 -6.90
C LYS A 126 6.36 1.54 -7.11
N MET A 127 5.79 2.00 -6.01
CA MET A 127 4.65 2.89 -6.03
C MET A 127 4.81 3.96 -4.97
N HIS A 128 4.31 5.16 -5.26
CA HIS A 128 4.27 6.26 -4.31
C HIS A 128 2.83 6.67 -4.10
N VAL A 129 2.42 6.84 -2.84
CA VAL A 129 1.07 7.25 -2.49
C VAL A 129 1.13 8.48 -1.60
N ASP A 130 0.35 9.50 -1.97
CA ASP A 130 0.12 10.68 -1.15
C ASP A 130 -1.35 10.71 -0.77
N ALA A 131 -1.65 11.01 0.48
CA ALA A 131 -3.02 11.06 0.96
C ALA A 131 -3.22 12.16 1.97
N GLN A 132 -4.45 12.69 2.03
CA GLN A 132 -4.82 13.70 3.00
C GLN A 132 -6.27 13.52 3.42
N ARG A 133 -6.54 13.85 4.68
CA ARG A 133 -7.89 13.83 5.20
C ARG A 133 -8.64 15.03 4.67
N VAL A 134 -9.83 14.80 4.11
CA VAL A 134 -10.63 15.88 3.51
C VAL A 134 -11.92 16.16 4.28
N GLY A 135 -12.26 15.35 5.26
CA GLY A 135 -13.46 15.58 6.08
C GLY A 135 -13.89 14.35 6.84
N GLU A 136 -15.15 14.33 7.21
CA GLU A 136 -15.74 13.17 7.87
C GLU A 136 -16.25 12.19 6.83
N CYS A 137 -16.34 10.90 7.19
CA CYS A 137 -16.87 9.90 6.29
C CYS A 137 -18.33 10.21 5.94
N THR A 138 -18.66 10.07 4.65
CA THR A 138 -20.01 10.35 4.16
C THR A 138 -20.89 9.11 4.11
N GLY A 139 -20.29 7.94 4.24
CA GLY A 139 -20.96 6.66 4.06
C GLY A 139 -21.10 6.23 2.61
N LYS A 140 -20.56 7.00 1.69
CA LYS A 140 -20.63 6.71 0.25
C LYS A 140 -19.31 6.24 -0.34
N ASP A 141 -18.22 6.42 0.40
CA ASP A 141 -16.86 6.21 -0.12
C ASP A 141 -16.15 5.01 0.50
N ASP A 142 -16.87 4.00 0.83
CA ASP A 142 -16.30 2.79 1.43
C ASP A 142 -15.77 1.82 0.38
#